data_bf5665fb2b2c9436715b1b315c7b1c7c
#
_entry.id   bf5665fb2b2c9436715b1b315c7b1c7c
#
_cell.length_a   1.000
_cell.length_b   1.000
_cell.length_c   1.000
_cell.angle_alpha   90.00
_cell.angle_beta   90.00
_cell.angle_gamma   90.00
#
_symmetry.space_group_name_H-M   'P 1'
#
loop_
_entity.id
_entity.type
_entity.pdbx_description
1 polymer ?
#
loop_
_entity_poly.entity_id
_entity_poly.type
_entity_poly.pdbx_seq_one_letter_code
_entity_poly.pdbx_strand_id
1 'polypeptide(L)'
;FAHTADGIEKVCQYASSITPKDCRIIAITGSAGKRDTAKRPIFGEILDRYCDMIILTEDDSRGENVREIAEDIAKGIHHKNYVIIEDRYDAIRQSVELCSEGDTILVLGKGNEKFIAREFGREPYEGDDVICHEVLKKYYFGDEGGLDENE
;
A
#
# COMPACT_ATOMS: atom_id res chain seq x y z
N PHE A 1 6.91 -7.54 -3.91
CA PHE A 1 7.70 -6.46 -4.56
C PHE A 1 7.18 -6.17 -5.97
N ALA A 2 6.09 -5.44 -6.08
CA ALA A 2 5.58 -5.04 -7.40
C ALA A 2 6.05 -3.61 -7.69
N HIS A 3 7.06 -3.48 -8.55
CA HIS A 3 7.66 -2.19 -8.91
C HIS A 3 7.42 -1.82 -10.38
N THR A 4 6.90 -2.73 -11.17
CA THR A 4 6.65 -2.50 -12.59
C THR A 4 5.16 -2.54 -12.87
N ALA A 5 4.75 -1.91 -13.97
CA ALA A 5 3.35 -1.94 -14.41
C ALA A 5 2.85 -3.37 -14.56
N ASP A 6 3.65 -4.22 -15.22
CA ASP A 6 3.30 -5.63 -15.41
C ASP A 6 3.15 -6.36 -14.08
N GLY A 7 4.07 -6.12 -13.15
CA GLY A 7 4.02 -6.75 -11.83
C GLY A 7 2.78 -6.33 -11.04
N ILE A 8 2.47 -5.05 -11.05
CA ILE A 8 1.28 -4.52 -10.38
C ILE A 8 0.01 -5.11 -10.99
N GLU A 9 -0.05 -5.18 -12.31
CA GLU A 9 -1.22 -5.74 -12.99
C GLU A 9 -1.43 -7.20 -12.64
N LYS A 10 -0.36 -7.99 -12.62
CA LYS A 10 -0.45 -9.42 -12.28
C LYS A 10 -0.93 -9.63 -10.86
N VAL A 11 -0.45 -8.85 -9.91
CA VAL A 11 -0.89 -8.93 -8.52
C VAL A 11 -2.36 -8.56 -8.41
N CYS A 12 -2.78 -7.50 -9.11
CA CYS A 12 -4.18 -7.09 -9.12
C CYS A 12 -5.09 -8.15 -9.75
N GLN A 13 -4.65 -8.79 -10.83
CA GLN A 13 -5.40 -9.88 -11.44
C GLN A 13 -5.56 -11.05 -10.48
N TYR A 14 -4.50 -11.39 -9.77
CA TYR A 14 -4.57 -12.44 -8.76
C TYR A 14 -5.56 -12.08 -7.65
N ALA A 15 -5.48 -10.86 -7.15
CA ALA A 15 -6.40 -10.38 -6.11
C ALA A 15 -7.86 -10.47 -6.58
N SER A 16 -8.11 -10.09 -7.84
CA SER A 16 -9.45 -10.20 -8.42
C SER A 16 -9.95 -11.63 -8.46
N SER A 17 -9.05 -12.59 -8.67
CA SER A 17 -9.42 -14.01 -8.76
C SER A 17 -9.79 -14.62 -7.41
N ILE A 18 -9.29 -14.07 -6.30
CA ILE A 18 -9.50 -14.62 -4.96
C ILE A 18 -10.47 -13.80 -4.12
N THR A 19 -10.83 -12.60 -4.54
CA THR A 19 -11.72 -11.73 -3.76
C THR A 19 -13.16 -11.96 -4.17
N PRO A 20 -14.07 -12.25 -3.23
CA PRO A 20 -15.49 -12.40 -3.55
C PRO A 20 -16.05 -11.14 -4.19
N LYS A 21 -17.06 -11.28 -5.04
CA LYS A 21 -17.60 -10.16 -5.83
C LYS A 21 -18.20 -9.04 -4.99
N ASP A 22 -18.69 -9.35 -3.82
CA ASP A 22 -19.28 -8.36 -2.92
C ASP A 22 -18.26 -7.78 -1.94
N CYS A 23 -17.00 -8.14 -2.10
CA CYS A 23 -15.90 -7.64 -1.28
C CYS A 23 -15.01 -6.71 -2.09
N ARG A 24 -14.14 -5.98 -1.38
CA ARG A 24 -13.32 -4.94 -1.98
C ARG A 24 -11.85 -5.36 -2.06
N ILE A 25 -11.17 -4.77 -3.03
CA ILE A 25 -9.72 -4.83 -3.13
C ILE A 25 -9.20 -3.44 -2.76
N ILE A 26 -8.40 -3.37 -1.71
CA ILE A 26 -7.82 -2.13 -1.20
C ILE A 26 -6.32 -2.20 -1.44
N ALA A 27 -5.78 -1.27 -2.22
CA ALA A 27 -4.35 -1.25 -2.53
C ALA A 27 -3.64 -0.14 -1.79
N ILE A 28 -2.45 -0.45 -1.29
CA ILE A 28 -1.54 0.52 -0.69
C ILE A 28 -0.28 0.51 -1.53
N THR A 29 0.09 1.66 -2.08
CA THR A 29 1.27 1.73 -2.94
C THR A 29 1.85 3.14 -2.99
N GLY A 30 3.08 3.21 -3.44
CA GLY A 30 3.76 4.42 -3.78
C GLY A 30 4.62 4.19 -5.01
N SER A 31 5.51 5.11 -5.30
CA SER A 31 6.48 4.96 -6.38
C SER A 31 7.82 5.54 -5.93
N ALA A 32 8.88 5.01 -6.52
CA ALA A 32 10.21 5.49 -6.21
C ALA A 32 10.39 6.93 -6.71
N GLY A 33 11.07 7.72 -5.90
CA GLY A 33 11.45 9.07 -6.28
C GLY A 33 12.70 9.07 -7.15
N LYS A 34 12.87 10.16 -7.89
CA LYS A 34 14.05 10.39 -8.72
C LYS A 34 14.29 9.29 -9.76
N ARG A 35 13.21 8.69 -10.22
CA ARG A 35 13.22 7.65 -11.24
C ARG A 35 12.12 7.92 -12.25
N ASP A 36 11.95 7.02 -13.18
CA ASP A 36 11.01 7.11 -14.28
C ASP A 36 9.63 7.58 -13.82
N THR A 37 9.36 8.88 -13.97
CA THR A 37 8.11 9.50 -13.54
C THR A 37 6.97 9.20 -14.50
N ALA A 38 7.28 8.85 -15.74
CA ALA A 38 6.25 8.59 -16.76
C ALA A 38 5.38 7.38 -16.42
N LYS A 39 5.90 6.44 -15.64
CA LYS A 39 5.13 5.25 -15.27
C LYS A 39 4.15 5.49 -14.13
N ARG A 40 4.25 6.61 -13.41
CA ARG A 40 3.37 6.89 -12.27
C ARG A 40 1.89 6.91 -12.64
N PRO A 41 1.46 7.65 -13.68
CA PRO A 41 0.05 7.59 -14.08
C PRO A 41 -0.37 6.21 -14.57
N ILE A 42 0.55 5.44 -15.16
CA ILE A 42 0.26 4.08 -15.61
C ILE A 42 -0.07 3.18 -14.41
N PHE A 43 0.66 3.32 -13.31
CA PHE A 43 0.33 2.61 -12.07
C PHE A 43 -1.07 2.98 -11.59
N GLY A 44 -1.40 4.27 -11.63
CA GLY A 44 -2.73 4.75 -11.27
C GLY A 44 -3.83 4.14 -12.13
N GLU A 45 -3.61 4.04 -13.43
CA GLU A 45 -4.57 3.44 -14.35
C GLU A 45 -4.83 1.97 -14.03
N ILE A 46 -3.79 1.23 -13.72
CA ILE A 46 -3.92 -0.19 -13.38
C ILE A 46 -4.71 -0.34 -12.08
N LEU A 47 -4.35 0.43 -11.06
CA LEU A 47 -5.05 0.39 -9.78
C LEU A 47 -6.51 0.79 -9.93
N ASP A 48 -6.79 1.80 -10.75
CA ASP A 48 -8.15 2.26 -11.02
C ASP A 48 -9.00 1.17 -11.69
N ARG A 49 -8.37 0.31 -12.47
CA ARG A 49 -9.07 -0.77 -13.17
C ARG A 49 -9.46 -1.91 -12.24
N TYR A 50 -8.57 -2.26 -11.31
CA TYR A 50 -8.72 -3.49 -10.52
C TYR A 50 -9.13 -3.29 -9.06
N CYS A 51 -8.80 -2.14 -8.47
CA CYS A 51 -8.98 -1.92 -7.05
C CYS A 51 -10.18 -1.05 -6.76
N ASP A 52 -10.81 -1.26 -5.61
CA ASP A 52 -11.98 -0.48 -5.19
C ASP A 52 -11.60 0.74 -4.38
N MET A 53 -10.50 0.66 -3.65
CA MET A 53 -9.96 1.76 -2.84
C MET A 53 -8.45 1.76 -2.98
N ILE A 54 -7.88 2.94 -3.11
CA ILE A 54 -6.44 3.10 -3.32
C ILE A 54 -5.88 4.05 -2.28
N ILE A 55 -4.86 3.60 -1.56
CA ILE A 55 -4.14 4.42 -0.59
C ILE A 55 -2.74 4.66 -1.14
N LEU A 56 -2.45 5.92 -1.44
CA LEU A 56 -1.15 6.32 -1.96
C LEU A 56 -0.28 6.78 -0.80
N THR A 57 0.90 6.21 -0.70
CA THR A 57 1.81 6.46 0.42
C THR A 57 3.26 6.52 -0.07
N GLU A 58 4.19 6.63 0.86
CA GLU A 58 5.60 6.65 0.50
C GLU A 58 6.10 5.27 0.10
N ASP A 59 6.99 5.28 -0.85
CA ASP A 59 7.92 4.21 -1.14
C ASP A 59 9.31 4.86 -1.00
N ASP A 60 10.32 4.43 -1.73
CA ASP A 60 11.64 5.07 -1.68
C ASP A 60 11.61 6.42 -2.37
N SER A 61 11.28 7.48 -1.63
CA SER A 61 11.10 8.82 -2.20
C SER A 61 12.42 9.48 -2.63
N ARG A 62 13.51 9.09 -2.00
CA ARG A 62 14.85 9.61 -2.26
C ARG A 62 14.93 11.15 -2.20
N GLY A 63 14.13 11.73 -1.32
CA GLY A 63 14.08 13.18 -1.14
C GLY A 63 13.11 13.92 -2.03
N GLU A 64 12.42 13.22 -2.93
CA GLU A 64 11.33 13.82 -3.69
C GLU A 64 10.10 13.90 -2.79
N ASN A 65 9.25 14.89 -3.00
CA ASN A 65 8.08 15.10 -2.17
C ASN A 65 7.10 13.95 -2.34
N VAL A 66 6.75 13.27 -1.23
CA VAL A 66 5.88 12.09 -1.25
C VAL A 66 4.51 12.40 -1.83
N ARG A 67 3.92 13.55 -1.45
CA ARG A 67 2.61 13.94 -1.93
C ARG A 67 2.61 14.21 -3.44
N GLU A 68 3.67 14.82 -3.95
CA GLU A 68 3.78 15.06 -5.38
C GLU A 68 3.91 13.75 -6.16
N ILE A 69 4.66 12.79 -5.64
CA ILE A 69 4.75 11.46 -6.24
C ILE A 69 3.35 10.82 -6.27
N ALA A 70 2.64 10.89 -5.15
CA ALA A 70 1.30 10.33 -5.04
C ALA A 70 0.34 10.99 -6.02
N GLU A 71 0.41 12.31 -6.17
CA GLU A 71 -0.43 13.04 -7.10
C GLU A 71 -0.16 12.65 -8.56
N ASP A 72 1.09 12.34 -8.89
CA ASP A 72 1.43 11.83 -10.21
C ASP A 72 0.77 10.48 -10.49
N ILE A 73 0.75 9.60 -9.50
CA ILE A 73 0.05 8.32 -9.62
C ILE A 73 -1.45 8.57 -9.77
N ALA A 74 -1.98 9.50 -8.98
CA ALA A 74 -3.41 9.82 -8.99
C ALA A 74 -3.91 10.36 -10.33
N LYS A 75 -3.02 10.88 -11.17
CA LYS A 75 -3.41 11.32 -12.53
C LYS A 75 -3.99 10.19 -13.36
N GLY A 76 -3.68 8.94 -13.05
CA GLY A 76 -4.25 7.77 -13.71
C GLY A 76 -5.51 7.24 -13.06
N ILE A 77 -5.90 7.77 -11.90
CA ILE A 77 -7.07 7.29 -11.17
C ILE A 77 -8.26 8.20 -11.51
N HIS A 78 -9.23 7.66 -12.24
CA HIS A 78 -10.35 8.45 -12.74
C HIS A 78 -11.71 8.05 -12.19
N HIS A 79 -11.85 6.81 -11.77
CA HIS A 79 -13.16 6.24 -11.39
C HIS A 79 -13.25 5.83 -9.93
N LYS A 80 -12.15 5.44 -9.35
CA LYS A 80 -12.14 4.89 -7.99
C LYS A 80 -11.73 5.93 -6.96
N ASN A 81 -12.06 5.66 -5.71
CA ASN A 81 -11.66 6.51 -4.61
C ASN A 81 -10.20 6.28 -4.25
N TYR A 82 -9.49 7.36 -3.98
CA TYR A 82 -8.14 7.26 -3.44
C TYR A 82 -7.95 8.30 -2.34
N VAL A 83 -7.00 8.03 -1.47
CA VAL A 83 -6.52 8.98 -0.47
C VAL A 83 -4.99 8.94 -0.46
N ILE A 84 -4.39 10.03 0.00
CA ILE A 84 -2.95 10.12 0.16
C ILE A 84 -2.67 10.13 1.67
N ILE A 85 -1.93 9.13 2.11
CA ILE A 85 -1.51 9.02 3.51
C ILE A 85 0.01 8.84 3.45
N GLU A 86 0.75 9.91 3.74
CA GLU A 86 2.18 9.95 3.47
C GLU A 86 2.99 8.95 4.29
N ASP A 87 2.62 8.76 5.55
CA ASP A 87 3.30 7.79 6.41
C ASP A 87 2.82 6.37 6.08
N ARG A 88 3.75 5.52 5.70
CA ARG A 88 3.42 4.17 5.24
C ARG A 88 2.83 3.29 6.35
N TYR A 89 3.30 3.46 7.59
CA TYR A 89 2.70 2.75 8.72
C TYR A 89 1.23 3.13 8.88
N ASP A 90 0.94 4.43 8.84
CA ASP A 90 -0.44 4.91 8.96
C ASP A 90 -1.32 4.43 7.81
N ALA A 91 -0.76 4.37 6.61
CA ALA A 91 -1.48 3.88 5.43
C ALA A 91 -1.92 2.43 5.65
N ILE A 92 -1.02 1.59 6.13
CA ILE A 92 -1.32 0.18 6.41
C ILE A 92 -2.36 0.07 7.52
N ARG A 93 -2.17 0.82 8.61
CA ARG A 93 -3.10 0.81 9.73
C ARG A 93 -4.51 1.21 9.30
N GLN A 94 -4.63 2.28 8.54
CA GLN A 94 -5.94 2.75 8.10
C GLN A 94 -6.60 1.77 7.12
N SER A 95 -5.83 1.08 6.29
CA SER A 95 -6.41 0.07 5.39
C SER A 95 -7.06 -1.06 6.17
N VAL A 96 -6.43 -1.49 7.25
CA VAL A 96 -6.98 -2.54 8.10
C VAL A 96 -8.26 -2.05 8.79
N GLU A 97 -8.28 -0.80 9.24
CA GLU A 97 -9.47 -0.22 9.87
C GLU A 97 -10.64 -0.08 8.89
N LEU A 98 -10.34 0.19 7.63
CA LEU A 98 -11.36 0.39 6.60
C LEU A 98 -11.90 -0.92 6.02
N CYS A 99 -11.13 -1.99 6.09
CA CYS A 99 -11.52 -3.23 5.45
C CYS A 99 -12.60 -3.97 6.23
N SER A 100 -13.30 -4.82 5.51
CA SER A 100 -14.31 -5.73 6.07
C SER A 100 -13.91 -7.16 5.77
N GLU A 101 -14.55 -8.10 6.44
CA GLU A 101 -14.28 -9.52 6.21
C GLU A 101 -14.48 -9.86 4.74
N GLY A 102 -13.53 -10.58 4.18
CA GLY A 102 -13.55 -10.97 2.77
C GLY A 102 -12.80 -10.01 1.86
N ASP A 103 -12.52 -8.79 2.31
CA ASP A 103 -11.75 -7.83 1.52
C ASP A 103 -10.30 -8.29 1.39
N THR A 104 -9.67 -7.91 0.29
CA THR A 104 -8.26 -8.15 0.06
C THR A 104 -7.50 -6.83 0.16
N ILE A 105 -6.43 -6.82 0.94
CA ILE A 105 -5.54 -5.68 1.04
C ILE A 105 -4.23 -6.03 0.34
N LEU A 106 -3.86 -5.22 -0.66
CA LEU A 106 -2.59 -5.35 -1.36
C LEU A 106 -1.63 -4.29 -0.85
N VAL A 107 -0.51 -4.72 -0.29
CA VAL A 107 0.53 -3.80 0.15
C VAL A 107 1.70 -3.97 -0.79
N LEU A 108 1.89 -2.99 -1.67
CA LEU A 108 2.78 -3.12 -2.82
C LEU A 108 4.04 -2.27 -2.64
N GLY A 109 5.16 -2.82 -3.07
CA GLY A 109 6.41 -2.10 -3.23
C GLY A 109 7.52 -2.53 -2.29
N LYS A 110 7.34 -2.39 -0.99
CA LYS A 110 8.43 -2.63 -0.04
C LYS A 110 8.58 -4.10 0.40
N GLY A 111 7.49 -4.84 0.44
CA GLY A 111 7.56 -6.23 0.89
C GLY A 111 8.21 -6.35 2.27
N ASN A 112 9.26 -7.15 2.35
CA ASN A 112 9.98 -7.34 3.61
C ASN A 112 11.26 -6.51 3.73
N GLU A 113 11.42 -5.50 2.89
CA GLU A 113 12.58 -4.61 3.00
C GLU A 113 12.55 -3.84 4.32
N LYS A 114 13.71 -3.72 4.95
CA LYS A 114 13.83 -3.14 6.29
C LYS A 114 14.37 -1.71 6.26
N PHE A 115 14.18 -1.02 5.15
CA PHE A 115 14.60 0.36 4.99
C PHE A 115 13.65 1.11 4.06
N ILE A 116 13.67 2.43 4.17
CA ILE A 116 13.07 3.33 3.17
C ILE A 116 14.16 4.29 2.74
N ALA A 117 14.40 4.39 1.45
CA ALA A 117 15.39 5.32 0.91
C ALA A 117 14.79 6.73 0.85
N ARG A 118 15.34 7.63 1.64
CA ARG A 118 14.94 9.05 1.71
C ARG A 118 16.06 9.95 1.22
N GLU A 119 15.97 11.24 1.52
CA GLU A 119 16.87 12.24 0.94
C GLU A 119 18.36 11.95 1.22
N PHE A 120 18.66 11.57 2.45
CA PHE A 120 20.03 11.40 2.89
C PHE A 120 20.48 9.94 3.02
N GLY A 121 19.71 9.03 2.44
CA GLY A 121 20.05 7.62 2.44
C GLY A 121 18.94 6.74 2.97
N ARG A 122 19.30 5.53 3.30
CA ARG A 122 18.34 4.54 3.80
C ARG A 122 18.08 4.77 5.28
N GLU A 123 16.80 4.82 5.62
CA GLU A 123 16.36 4.94 7.01
C GLU A 123 15.71 3.64 7.44
N PRO A 124 15.84 3.26 8.71
CA PRO A 124 15.26 2.01 9.20
C PRO A 124 13.75 1.95 9.00
N TYR A 125 13.25 0.80 8.61
CA TYR A 125 11.84 0.51 8.43
C TYR A 125 11.58 -0.93 8.85
N GLU A 126 10.48 -1.18 9.54
CA GLU A 126 10.19 -2.52 10.05
C GLU A 126 9.88 -3.53 8.95
N GLY A 127 9.36 -3.05 7.82
CA GLY A 127 8.91 -3.89 6.72
C GLY A 127 7.42 -4.03 6.71
N ASP A 128 6.84 -4.07 5.51
CA ASP A 128 5.39 -4.19 5.36
C ASP A 128 4.86 -5.46 6.02
N ASP A 129 5.61 -6.55 5.93
CA ASP A 129 5.24 -7.83 6.51
C ASP A 129 5.04 -7.74 8.01
N VAL A 130 6.00 -7.12 8.71
CA VAL A 130 5.95 -6.96 10.16
C VAL A 130 4.82 -6.02 10.55
N ILE A 131 4.70 -4.88 9.87
CA ILE A 131 3.68 -3.88 10.18
C ILE A 131 2.28 -4.46 9.96
N CYS A 132 2.07 -5.17 8.85
CA CYS A 132 0.77 -5.80 8.59
C CYS A 132 0.41 -6.78 9.70
N HIS A 133 1.37 -7.59 10.12
CA HIS A 133 1.15 -8.55 11.18
C HIS A 133 0.78 -7.87 12.50
N GLU A 134 1.53 -6.84 12.88
CA GLU A 134 1.29 -6.08 14.11
C GLU A 134 -0.08 -5.40 14.09
N VAL A 135 -0.41 -4.75 12.97
CA VAL A 135 -1.68 -4.01 12.86
C VAL A 135 -2.86 -4.96 12.88
N LEU A 136 -2.78 -6.08 12.16
CA LEU A 136 -3.84 -7.08 12.16
C LEU A 136 -4.03 -7.67 13.54
N LYS A 137 -2.95 -8.01 14.23
CA LYS A 137 -3.02 -8.54 15.58
C LYS A 137 -3.68 -7.56 16.53
N LYS A 138 -3.28 -6.30 16.46
CA LYS A 138 -3.82 -5.26 17.33
C LYS A 138 -5.30 -4.98 17.04
N TYR A 139 -5.69 -4.92 15.77
CA TYR A 139 -7.02 -4.51 15.36
C TYR A 139 -8.06 -5.62 15.52
N TYR A 140 -7.75 -6.82 15.07
CA TYR A 140 -8.69 -7.94 15.09
C TYR A 140 -8.54 -8.84 16.30
N PHE A 141 -7.37 -8.85 16.91
CA PHE A 141 -7.06 -9.70 18.06
C PHE A 141 -6.58 -8.88 19.25
N GLY A 142 -6.87 -7.58 19.24
CA GLY A 142 -6.32 -6.64 20.19
C GLY A 142 -6.58 -7.00 21.65
N ASP A 143 -7.82 -7.31 21.97
CA ASP A 143 -8.20 -7.67 23.34
C ASP A 143 -7.55 -8.98 23.76
N GLU A 144 -7.56 -9.94 22.84
CA GLU A 144 -6.90 -11.22 23.08
C GLU A 144 -5.39 -11.04 23.13
N GLY A 145 -4.85 -10.20 22.25
CA GLY A 145 -3.45 -9.88 22.25
C GLY A 145 -3.03 -9.20 23.54
N GLY A 146 -3.88 -8.31 24.03
CA GLY A 146 -3.63 -7.66 25.32
C GLY A 146 -3.61 -8.64 26.46
N LEU A 147 -4.47 -9.63 26.42
CA LEU A 147 -4.46 -10.71 27.41
C LEU A 147 -3.20 -11.56 27.28
N ASP A 148 -2.81 -11.84 26.07
CA ASP A 148 -1.60 -12.64 25.80
C ASP A 148 -0.35 -11.93 26.29
N GLU A 149 -0.32 -10.63 26.22
CA GLU A 149 0.80 -9.84 26.71
C GLU A 149 1.00 -9.98 28.21
N ASN A 150 -0.02 -10.38 28.91
CA ASN A 150 0.06 -10.60 30.35
C ASN A 150 0.63 -11.98 30.71
N GLU A 151 0.82 -12.78 29.71
CA GLU A 151 1.45 -14.09 29.88
C GLU A 151 3.01 -13.98 29.95
#